data_0a4bb78f9366b178e07dacccc6de6f2e
#
_entry.id   0a4bb78f9366b178e07dacccc6de6f2e
#
_cell.length_a   1.000
_cell.length_b   1.000
_cell.length_c   1.000
_cell.angle_alpha   90.00
_cell.angle_beta   90.00
_cell.angle_gamma   90.00
#
_symmetry.space_group_name_H-M   'P 1'
#
loop_
_entity.id
_entity.type
_entity.pdbx_description
1 polymer ?
#
loop_
_entity_poly.entity_id
_entity_poly.type
_entity_poly.pdbx_seq_one_letter_code
_entity_poly.pdbx_strand_id
1 'polypeptide(L)'
;MYVDEICDFCMALPLVEETQPFGPDHIVYKVHGKMFLLVGIEESPIRFNVKCNPERAIQLREEFPHAILPGYHMNKKHWNTIVMGEGLSRAQCEEMIRHSYALVAK
;
A
#
# COMPACT_ATOMS: atom_id res chain seq x y z
N MET A 1 8.30 6.11 6.15
CA MET A 1 8.34 6.73 4.81
C MET A 1 7.35 7.90 4.76
N TYR A 2 7.73 8.96 4.10
CA TYR A 2 6.81 10.06 3.77
C TYR A 2 6.08 9.75 2.47
N VAL A 3 5.02 10.51 2.17
CA VAL A 3 4.21 10.29 0.95
C VAL A 3 5.06 10.33 -0.32
N ASP A 4 5.92 11.32 -0.46
CA ASP A 4 6.80 11.45 -1.62
C ASP A 4 7.77 10.26 -1.77
N GLU A 5 8.23 9.69 -0.67
CA GLU A 5 9.08 8.50 -0.68
C GLU A 5 8.31 7.28 -1.15
N ILE A 6 7.05 7.12 -0.72
CA ILE A 6 6.16 6.06 -1.19
C ILE A 6 5.94 6.20 -2.69
N CYS A 7 5.64 7.42 -3.15
CA CYS A 7 5.40 7.72 -4.56
C CYS A 7 6.65 7.42 -5.41
N ASP A 8 7.81 7.86 -4.98
CA ASP A 8 9.07 7.62 -5.69
C ASP A 8 9.39 6.12 -5.78
N PHE A 9 9.15 5.39 -4.71
CA PHE A 9 9.36 3.95 -4.69
C PHE A 9 8.46 3.23 -5.69
N CYS A 10 7.17 3.59 -5.72
CA CYS A 10 6.21 3.02 -6.65
C CYS A 10 6.58 3.32 -8.11
N MET A 11 6.94 4.57 -8.41
CA MET A 11 7.28 4.98 -9.77
C MET A 11 8.60 4.39 -10.28
N ALA A 12 9.45 3.91 -9.38
CA ALA A 12 10.68 3.21 -9.75
C ALA A 12 10.43 1.75 -10.18
N LEU A 13 9.25 1.21 -9.90
CA LEU A 13 8.87 -0.14 -10.34
C LEU A 13 8.48 -0.13 -11.81
N PRO A 14 8.76 -1.22 -12.55
CA PRO A 14 8.52 -1.26 -14.00
C PRO A 14 7.04 -1.09 -14.39
N LEU A 15 6.78 -0.28 -15.41
CA LEU A 15 5.47 -0.11 -16.05
C LEU A 15 4.36 0.43 -15.14
N VAL A 16 4.73 1.15 -14.08
CA VAL A 16 3.77 1.73 -13.14
C VAL A 16 3.16 3.02 -13.68
N GLU A 17 1.85 3.16 -13.52
CA GLU A 17 1.10 4.38 -13.83
C GLU A 17 0.62 5.02 -12.52
N GLU A 18 0.78 6.33 -12.42
CA GLU A 18 0.24 7.14 -11.32
C GLU A 18 -1.07 7.76 -11.79
N THR A 19 -2.15 7.58 -11.00
CA THR A 19 -3.48 8.09 -11.34
C THR A 19 -4.17 8.68 -10.10
N GLN A 20 -5.20 9.48 -10.31
CA GLN A 20 -6.00 10.07 -9.22
C GLN A 20 -7.50 9.93 -9.49
N PRO A 21 -8.03 8.69 -9.64
CA PRO A 21 -9.43 8.48 -9.99
C PRO A 21 -10.42 8.83 -8.85
N PHE A 22 -9.93 8.96 -7.62
CA PHE A 22 -10.75 9.25 -6.44
C PHE A 22 -10.61 10.70 -5.95
N GLY A 23 -10.13 11.60 -6.81
CA GLY A 23 -9.97 13.00 -6.47
C GLY A 23 -8.54 13.39 -6.09
N PRO A 24 -8.32 14.68 -5.72
CA PRO A 24 -6.97 15.21 -5.52
C PRO A 24 -6.27 14.72 -4.24
N ASP A 25 -7.03 14.16 -3.29
CA ASP A 25 -6.49 13.77 -1.98
C ASP A 25 -5.90 12.37 -1.95
N HIS A 26 -6.03 11.60 -3.02
CA HIS A 26 -5.56 10.21 -3.08
C HIS A 26 -4.83 9.96 -4.39
N ILE A 27 -3.73 9.21 -4.30
CA ILE A 27 -2.98 8.75 -5.47
C ILE A 27 -3.10 7.24 -5.56
N VAL A 28 -3.38 6.73 -6.76
CA VAL A 28 -3.46 5.30 -7.06
C VAL A 28 -2.34 4.93 -8.01
N TYR A 29 -1.60 3.89 -7.67
CA TYR A 29 -0.56 3.31 -8.53
C TYR A 29 -1.07 2.02 -9.13
N LYS A 30 -0.96 1.91 -10.46
CA LYS A 30 -1.41 0.76 -11.24
C LYS A 30 -0.27 0.14 -12.03
N VAL A 31 -0.39 -1.15 -12.26
CA VAL A 31 0.43 -1.88 -13.22
C VAL A 31 -0.51 -2.77 -14.05
N HIS A 32 -0.35 -2.75 -15.36
CA HIS A 32 -1.25 -3.46 -16.30
C HIS A 32 -2.73 -3.08 -16.09
N GLY A 33 -2.99 -1.81 -15.78
CA GLY A 33 -4.35 -1.30 -15.56
C GLY A 33 -4.98 -1.68 -14.24
N LYS A 34 -4.25 -2.34 -13.33
CA LYS A 34 -4.77 -2.80 -12.04
C LYS A 34 -4.08 -2.08 -10.89
N MET A 35 -4.86 -1.67 -9.90
CA MET A 35 -4.37 -0.98 -8.71
C MET A 35 -3.57 -1.93 -7.81
N PHE A 36 -2.39 -1.49 -7.36
CA PHE A 36 -1.61 -2.21 -6.35
C PHE A 36 -1.30 -1.36 -5.12
N LEU A 37 -1.49 -0.05 -5.18
CA LEU A 37 -1.31 0.83 -4.03
C LEU A 37 -2.22 2.05 -4.12
N LEU A 38 -2.80 2.43 -2.98
CA LEU A 38 -3.59 3.65 -2.79
C LEU A 38 -3.03 4.40 -1.59
N VAL A 39 -2.63 5.65 -1.76
CA VAL A 39 -2.12 6.47 -0.67
C VAL A 39 -2.90 7.77 -0.55
N GLY A 40 -3.23 8.17 0.69
CA GLY A 40 -3.80 9.47 1.01
C GLY A 40 -2.71 10.51 1.17
N ILE A 41 -2.86 11.67 0.51
CA ILE A 41 -1.82 12.71 0.49
C ILE A 41 -1.77 13.51 1.79
N GLU A 42 -2.94 13.77 2.39
CA GLU A 42 -3.06 14.65 3.56
C GLU A 42 -3.46 13.93 4.85
N GLU A 43 -3.30 12.60 4.89
CA GLU A 43 -3.61 11.84 6.09
C GLU A 43 -2.50 11.97 7.13
N SER A 44 -2.89 12.09 8.41
CA SER A 44 -1.96 12.08 9.55
C SER A 44 -2.50 11.14 10.63
N PRO A 45 -1.80 10.03 10.94
CA PRO A 45 -0.57 9.55 10.29
C PRO A 45 -0.80 9.14 8.83
N ILE A 46 0.28 9.07 8.07
CA ILE A 46 0.26 8.62 6.68
C ILE A 46 -0.20 7.17 6.63
N ARG A 47 -1.13 6.88 5.71
CA ARG A 47 -1.64 5.53 5.49
C ARG A 47 -1.60 5.22 4.01
N PHE A 48 -1.26 3.97 3.70
CA PHE A 48 -1.40 3.49 2.34
C PHE A 48 -1.96 2.07 2.35
N ASN A 49 -2.63 1.72 1.27
CA ASN A 49 -3.27 0.41 1.12
C ASN A 49 -2.51 -0.39 0.07
N VAL A 50 -2.22 -1.64 0.39
CA VAL A 50 -1.54 -2.56 -0.53
C VAL A 50 -2.28 -3.89 -0.57
N LYS A 51 -2.22 -4.53 -1.73
CA LYS A 51 -2.76 -5.86 -1.90
C LYS A 51 -1.84 -6.88 -1.24
N CYS A 52 -2.41 -7.95 -0.70
CA CYS A 52 -1.65 -8.98 0.00
C CYS A 52 -2.30 -10.34 -0.18
N ASN A 53 -1.48 -11.39 -0.22
CA ASN A 53 -1.97 -12.76 -0.12
C ASN A 53 -2.83 -12.86 1.15
N PRO A 54 -4.05 -13.47 1.09
CA PRO A 54 -4.98 -13.47 2.22
C PRO A 54 -4.44 -14.08 3.51
N GLU A 55 -3.69 -15.18 3.44
CA GLU A 55 -3.12 -15.80 4.63
C GLU A 55 -2.05 -14.92 5.24
N ARG A 56 -1.18 -14.35 4.41
CA ARG A 56 -0.15 -13.44 4.84
C ARG A 56 -0.73 -12.15 5.41
N ALA A 57 -1.83 -11.66 4.83
CA ALA A 57 -2.53 -10.47 5.33
C ALA A 57 -2.95 -10.64 6.78
N ILE A 58 -3.54 -11.79 7.12
CA ILE A 58 -3.96 -12.11 8.50
C ILE A 58 -2.75 -12.19 9.42
N GLN A 59 -1.69 -12.88 9.02
CA GLN A 59 -0.47 -13.02 9.81
C GLN A 59 0.17 -11.66 10.12
N LEU A 60 0.25 -10.79 9.14
CA LEU A 60 0.82 -9.44 9.31
C LEU A 60 -0.03 -8.58 10.25
N ARG A 61 -1.36 -8.67 10.17
CA ARG A 61 -2.26 -7.95 11.08
C ARG A 61 -2.10 -8.41 12.52
N GLU A 62 -1.90 -9.71 12.73
CA GLU A 62 -1.67 -10.28 14.06
C GLU A 62 -0.31 -9.89 14.61
N GLU A 63 0.71 -9.87 13.76
CA GLU A 63 2.09 -9.53 14.17
C GLU A 63 2.25 -8.03 14.42
N PHE A 64 1.59 -7.17 13.63
CA PHE A 64 1.69 -5.72 13.73
C PHE A 64 0.30 -5.08 13.87
N PRO A 65 -0.41 -5.33 15.01
CA PRO A 65 -1.82 -4.93 15.14
C PRO A 65 -2.08 -3.42 15.13
N HIS A 66 -1.06 -2.60 15.40
CA HIS A 66 -1.18 -1.15 15.37
C HIS A 66 -0.74 -0.55 14.03
N ALA A 67 0.06 -1.27 13.26
CA ALA A 67 0.66 -0.79 12.03
C ALA A 67 0.00 -1.35 10.78
N ILE A 68 -0.58 -2.56 10.86
CA ILE A 68 -1.18 -3.24 9.71
C ILE A 68 -2.61 -3.62 10.06
N LEU A 69 -3.55 -2.99 9.37
CA LEU A 69 -4.99 -3.13 9.61
C LEU A 69 -5.68 -3.73 8.39
N PRO A 70 -6.91 -4.28 8.55
CA PRO A 70 -7.71 -4.66 7.37
C PRO A 70 -7.94 -3.46 6.47
N GLY A 71 -7.95 -3.67 5.16
CA GLY A 71 -8.06 -2.59 4.18
C GLY A 71 -9.30 -1.72 4.39
N TYR A 72 -9.11 -0.45 4.71
CA TYR A 72 -10.18 0.50 4.95
C TYR A 72 -10.86 0.87 3.62
N HIS A 73 -12.17 0.69 3.54
CA HIS A 73 -12.97 0.85 2.32
C HIS A 73 -12.52 -0.05 1.17
N MET A 74 -11.78 -1.12 1.46
CA MET A 74 -11.27 -2.05 0.46
C MET A 74 -11.74 -3.48 0.82
N ASN A 75 -11.54 -4.42 -0.10
CA ASN A 75 -11.76 -5.83 0.21
C ASN A 75 -10.75 -6.30 1.26
N LYS A 76 -11.22 -6.56 2.48
CA LYS A 76 -10.37 -6.87 3.64
C LYS A 76 -9.66 -8.22 3.56
N LYS A 77 -10.11 -9.10 2.67
CA LYS A 77 -9.44 -10.38 2.43
C LYS A 77 -8.13 -10.19 1.66
N HIS A 78 -8.10 -9.24 0.73
CA HIS A 78 -6.98 -9.04 -0.19
C HIS A 78 -6.18 -7.76 0.05
N TRP A 79 -6.62 -6.87 0.94
CA TRP A 79 -6.01 -5.57 1.15
C TRP A 79 -5.69 -5.31 2.60
N ASN A 80 -4.50 -4.76 2.84
CA ASN A 80 -4.09 -4.24 4.15
C ASN A 80 -3.89 -2.74 4.07
N THR A 81 -4.25 -2.05 5.16
CA THR A 81 -3.91 -0.65 5.38
C THR A 81 -2.66 -0.58 6.24
N ILE A 82 -1.64 0.08 5.75
CA ILE A 82 -0.37 0.26 6.45
C ILE A 82 -0.35 1.66 7.08
N VAL A 83 -0.15 1.73 8.39
CA VAL A 83 -0.11 2.99 9.15
C VAL A 83 1.34 3.32 9.47
N MET A 84 1.81 4.47 9.03
CA MET A 84 3.19 4.90 9.27
C MET A 84 3.35 5.40 10.71
N GLY A 85 4.58 5.25 11.26
CA GLY A 85 4.88 5.71 12.61
C GLY A 85 4.54 4.72 13.72
N GLU A 86 4.14 3.50 13.37
CA GLU A 86 3.75 2.45 14.31
C GLU A 86 4.75 1.29 14.38
N GLY A 87 6.01 1.59 14.16
CA GLY A 87 7.10 0.64 14.38
C GLY A 87 7.58 -0.16 13.17
N LEU A 88 6.96 0.01 12.00
CA LEU A 88 7.44 -0.66 10.79
C LEU A 88 8.66 0.07 10.24
N SER A 89 9.67 -0.71 9.84
CA SER A 89 10.85 -0.17 9.18
C SER A 89 10.53 0.17 7.72
N ARG A 90 11.37 1.02 7.12
CA ARG A 90 11.29 1.33 5.69
C ARG A 90 11.38 0.06 4.84
N ALA A 91 12.30 -0.84 5.19
CA ALA A 91 12.48 -2.10 4.48
C ALA A 91 11.23 -2.97 4.51
N GLN A 92 10.54 -3.02 5.64
CA GLN A 92 9.27 -3.76 5.78
C GLN A 92 8.18 -3.14 4.91
N CYS A 93 8.07 -1.82 4.89
CA CYS A 93 7.11 -1.11 4.03
C CYS A 93 7.40 -1.36 2.54
N GLU A 94 8.64 -1.23 2.13
CA GLU A 94 9.06 -1.48 0.74
C GLU A 94 8.77 -2.91 0.32
N GLU A 95 9.01 -3.87 1.20
CA GLU A 95 8.75 -5.29 0.92
C GLU A 95 7.25 -5.53 0.69
N MET A 96 6.38 -4.92 1.50
CA MET A 96 4.93 -5.04 1.33
C MET A 96 4.44 -4.39 0.04
N ILE A 97 5.04 -3.28 -0.37
CA ILE A 97 4.74 -2.63 -1.66
C ILE A 97 5.16 -3.54 -2.81
N ARG A 98 6.36 -4.11 -2.77
CA ARG A 98 6.83 -5.06 -3.80
C ARG A 98 5.95 -6.30 -3.89
N HIS A 99 5.51 -6.83 -2.75
CA HIS A 99 4.62 -7.97 -2.72
C HIS A 99 3.29 -7.66 -3.43
N SER A 100 2.70 -6.50 -3.12
CA SER A 100 1.48 -6.04 -3.76
C SER A 100 1.65 -5.89 -5.28
N TYR A 101 2.73 -5.24 -5.69
CA TYR A 101 3.08 -5.08 -7.10
C TYR A 101 3.18 -6.44 -7.80
N ALA A 102 3.90 -7.39 -7.20
CA ALA A 102 4.10 -8.72 -7.78
C ALA A 102 2.80 -9.50 -7.95
N LEU A 103 1.86 -9.36 -7.00
CA LEU A 103 0.55 -10.02 -7.10
C LEU A 103 -0.26 -9.49 -8.28
N VAL A 104 -0.13 -8.21 -8.59
CA VAL A 104 -0.94 -7.53 -9.61
C VAL A 104 -0.26 -7.57 -10.98
N ALA A 105 1.06 -7.56 -11.03
CA ALA A 105 1.85 -7.49 -12.26
C ALA A 105 1.94 -8.82 -13.05
N LYS A 106 1.31 -9.84 -12.58
CA LYS A 106 1.30 -11.16 -13.24
C LYS A 106 0.78 -11.13 -14.66
#